data_46ec5eb6e8a35f004b5b96a6c58b0d5c
#
_entry.id   46ec5eb6e8a35f004b5b96a6c58b0d5c
#
_cell.length_a   1.000
_cell.length_b   1.000
_cell.length_c   1.000
_cell.angle_alpha   90.00
_cell.angle_beta   90.00
_cell.angle_gamma   90.00
#
_symmetry.space_group_name_H-M   'P 1'
#
loop_
_entity.id
_entity.type
_entity.pdbx_description
1 polymer ?
#
loop_
_entity_poly.entity_id
_entity_poly.type
_entity_poly.pdbx_seq_one_letter_code
_entity_poly.pdbx_strand_id
1 'polypeptide(L)'
;VKLKLEDHIDKKQLRFMGAGAAYSVLSMEQAIRNSGLTPEEVSNPKTGLIAGSGGPSTVNLLQSFDIAREKGPKRVGPFMVPRCMSSSVSACIATFFKIKGVNFSITSACSTSAHCIGIGADQIKYGNQNIVFAGGGEELDWTLSVLFDAMGAMSSKYNETPELASRPYDLDRDGFVIAGGGGMLVLEELEHAKARGAKIYGEIVGHCANSDGHDMVAPSGEGAIRCMQQALAKTNQKVDYINAHGTSTPVGDMQELNAVREVFKDKGYLPRLTSTKSLTGHSLGATGVQEAIYTLLMMNNNFISGSANINNDDPEICLLYTSPSPRDSSP
;
A
#
# COMPACT_ATOMS: atom_id res chain seq x y z
N VAL A 1 -8.91 12.17 -6.18
CA VAL A 1 -7.69 12.69 -6.82
C VAL A 1 -8.11 13.66 -7.93
N LYS A 2 -7.62 14.90 -7.88
CA LYS A 2 -7.92 15.93 -8.91
C LYS A 2 -7.01 15.76 -10.16
N LEU A 3 -6.58 14.52 -10.46
CA LEU A 3 -5.68 14.20 -11.56
C LEU A 3 -6.51 13.75 -12.77
N LYS A 4 -6.34 14.38 -13.91
CA LYS A 4 -6.88 13.92 -15.19
C LYS A 4 -5.85 13.04 -15.86
N LEU A 5 -6.11 11.74 -15.91
CA LEU A 5 -5.17 10.75 -16.44
C LEU A 5 -4.80 10.99 -17.90
N GLU A 6 -5.74 11.53 -18.67
CA GLU A 6 -5.57 11.87 -20.09
C GLU A 6 -4.54 12.97 -20.34
N ASP A 7 -4.22 13.79 -19.33
CA ASP A 7 -3.21 14.84 -19.43
C ASP A 7 -1.78 14.27 -19.27
N HIS A 8 -1.66 13.02 -18.78
CA HIS A 8 -0.39 12.40 -18.41
C HIS A 8 -0.08 11.12 -19.19
N ILE A 9 -1.08 10.40 -19.67
CA ILE A 9 -0.91 9.11 -20.36
C ILE A 9 -1.57 9.20 -21.74
N ASP A 10 -0.84 8.79 -22.79
CA ASP A 10 -1.36 8.75 -24.14
C ASP A 10 -2.64 7.90 -24.24
N LYS A 11 -3.66 8.39 -24.95
CA LYS A 11 -4.97 7.73 -25.10
C LYS A 11 -4.89 6.31 -25.64
N LYS A 12 -3.89 6.01 -26.50
CA LYS A 12 -3.70 4.67 -27.06
C LYS A 12 -3.23 3.67 -26.01
N GLN A 13 -2.59 4.14 -24.94
CA GLN A 13 -2.14 3.33 -23.81
C GLN A 13 -3.20 3.29 -22.72
N LEU A 14 -3.79 4.43 -22.37
CA LEU A 14 -4.81 4.57 -21.34
C LEU A 14 -6.04 3.68 -21.59
N ARG A 15 -6.38 3.41 -22.87
CA ARG A 15 -7.51 2.52 -23.22
C ARG A 15 -7.40 1.10 -22.67
N PHE A 16 -6.19 0.64 -22.29
CA PHE A 16 -5.95 -0.67 -21.70
C PHE A 16 -5.97 -0.66 -20.16
N MET A 17 -6.07 0.51 -19.53
CA MET A 17 -5.85 0.70 -18.10
C MET A 17 -7.15 1.02 -17.36
N GLY A 18 -7.39 0.35 -16.23
CA GLY A 18 -8.23 0.90 -15.15
C GLY A 18 -7.47 1.99 -14.39
N ALA A 19 -8.15 2.76 -13.56
CA ALA A 19 -7.53 3.88 -12.85
C ALA A 19 -6.35 3.44 -11.96
N GLY A 20 -6.45 2.31 -11.26
CA GLY A 20 -5.37 1.80 -10.42
C GLY A 20 -4.09 1.49 -11.22
N ALA A 21 -4.23 0.89 -12.42
CA ALA A 21 -3.08 0.66 -13.31
C ALA A 21 -2.48 1.97 -13.82
N ALA A 22 -3.30 2.96 -14.17
CA ALA A 22 -2.84 4.27 -14.61
C ALA A 22 -2.08 5.03 -13.50
N TYR A 23 -2.58 5.02 -12.25
CA TYR A 23 -1.86 5.59 -11.11
C TYR A 23 -0.51 4.90 -10.89
N SER A 24 -0.46 3.58 -11.07
CA SER A 24 0.79 2.81 -10.93
C SER A 24 1.80 3.17 -12.03
N VAL A 25 1.35 3.40 -13.27
CA VAL A 25 2.23 3.87 -14.37
C VAL A 25 2.84 5.23 -14.02
N LEU A 26 2.05 6.18 -13.54
CA LEU A 26 2.54 7.50 -13.14
C LEU A 26 3.50 7.42 -11.93
N SER A 27 3.23 6.52 -10.98
CA SER A 27 4.12 6.26 -9.85
C SER A 27 5.45 5.66 -10.31
N MET A 28 5.41 4.75 -11.28
CA MET A 28 6.61 4.15 -11.89
C MET A 28 7.46 5.20 -12.61
N GLU A 29 6.86 6.11 -13.38
CA GLU A 29 7.60 7.22 -14.02
C GLU A 29 8.34 8.08 -12.98
N GLN A 30 7.68 8.39 -11.86
CA GLN A 30 8.30 9.14 -10.77
C GLN A 30 9.44 8.36 -10.13
N ALA A 31 9.24 7.05 -9.88
CA ALA A 31 10.26 6.18 -9.30
C ALA A 31 11.50 6.06 -10.20
N ILE A 32 11.33 5.88 -11.51
CA ILE A 32 12.43 5.85 -12.49
C ILE A 32 13.19 7.19 -12.45
N ARG A 33 12.48 8.30 -12.54
CA ARG A 33 13.11 9.64 -12.49
C ARG A 33 13.86 9.89 -11.19
N ASN A 34 13.29 9.49 -10.06
CA ASN A 34 13.89 9.66 -8.74
C ASN A 34 15.13 8.78 -8.52
N SER A 35 15.11 7.56 -9.07
CA SER A 35 16.23 6.61 -8.94
C SER A 35 17.42 6.93 -9.86
N GLY A 36 17.22 7.72 -10.90
CA GLY A 36 18.22 8.02 -11.91
C GLY A 36 18.58 6.82 -12.81
N LEU A 37 17.74 5.79 -12.86
CA LEU A 37 17.95 4.64 -13.76
C LEU A 37 17.81 5.05 -15.22
N THR A 38 18.70 4.52 -16.06
CA THR A 38 18.66 4.72 -17.51
C THR A 38 17.58 3.84 -18.16
N PRO A 39 17.13 4.18 -19.38
CA PRO A 39 16.18 3.33 -20.10
C PRO A 39 16.67 1.88 -20.31
N GLU A 40 17.98 1.69 -20.47
CA GLU A 40 18.62 0.38 -20.64
C GLU A 40 18.62 -0.43 -19.34
N GLU A 41 18.79 0.22 -18.20
CA GLU A 41 18.68 -0.41 -16.87
C GLU A 41 17.22 -0.78 -16.56
N VAL A 42 16.26 0.07 -16.93
CA VAL A 42 14.83 -0.21 -16.77
C VAL A 42 14.40 -1.39 -17.65
N SER A 43 14.78 -1.38 -18.95
CA SER A 43 14.44 -2.44 -19.91
C SER A 43 15.55 -3.50 -19.99
N ASN A 44 15.79 -4.22 -18.89
CA ASN A 44 16.88 -5.18 -18.71
C ASN A 44 16.35 -6.53 -18.23
N PRO A 45 16.89 -7.69 -18.66
CA PRO A 45 16.50 -9.00 -18.11
C PRO A 45 16.74 -9.17 -16.60
N LYS A 46 17.63 -8.37 -15.99
CA LYS A 46 17.88 -8.33 -14.55
C LYS A 46 17.06 -7.25 -13.81
N THR A 47 16.12 -6.60 -14.49
CA THR A 47 15.18 -5.65 -13.92
C THR A 47 13.77 -6.20 -13.98
N GLY A 48 13.22 -6.52 -12.81
CA GLY A 48 11.88 -7.09 -12.64
C GLY A 48 10.83 -6.08 -12.19
N LEU A 49 9.58 -6.52 -12.19
CA LEU A 49 8.42 -5.78 -11.72
C LEU A 49 7.49 -6.72 -10.95
N ILE A 50 7.17 -6.38 -9.72
CA ILE A 50 6.15 -7.05 -8.91
C ILE A 50 5.19 -5.99 -8.40
N ALA A 51 4.00 -5.91 -8.97
CA ALA A 51 3.04 -4.87 -8.64
C ALA A 51 1.60 -5.37 -8.80
N GLY A 52 0.71 -4.90 -7.93
CA GLY A 52 -0.66 -5.37 -7.94
C GLY A 52 -1.70 -4.34 -7.50
N SER A 53 -2.93 -4.80 -7.38
CA SER A 53 -4.09 -4.09 -6.84
C SER A 53 -4.81 -5.01 -5.87
N GLY A 54 -5.50 -4.47 -4.89
CA GLY A 54 -6.27 -5.26 -3.91
C GLY A 54 -7.40 -6.07 -4.54
N GLY A 55 -7.91 -5.59 -5.66
CA GLY A 55 -8.94 -6.25 -6.44
C GLY A 55 -8.91 -5.86 -7.92
N PRO A 56 -9.79 -6.44 -8.74
CA PRO A 56 -9.96 -6.03 -10.13
C PRO A 56 -10.66 -4.66 -10.21
N SER A 57 -10.60 -4.00 -11.37
CA SER A 57 -11.37 -2.79 -11.61
C SER A 57 -12.87 -3.08 -11.66
N THR A 58 -13.57 -2.80 -10.57
CA THR A 58 -15.00 -3.07 -10.42
C THR A 58 -15.86 -2.18 -11.32
N VAL A 59 -15.46 -0.93 -11.52
CA VAL A 59 -16.18 0.00 -12.43
C VAL A 59 -16.13 -0.48 -13.87
N ASN A 60 -14.96 -0.97 -14.35
CA ASN A 60 -14.84 -1.48 -15.71
C ASN A 60 -15.57 -2.83 -15.87
N LEU A 61 -15.62 -3.66 -14.84
CA LEU A 61 -16.41 -4.89 -14.83
C LEU A 61 -17.91 -4.58 -14.96
N LEU A 62 -18.44 -3.70 -14.11
CA LEU A 62 -19.84 -3.28 -14.17
C LEU A 62 -20.19 -2.70 -15.54
N GLN A 63 -19.40 -1.77 -16.04
CA GLN A 63 -19.58 -1.17 -17.37
C GLN A 63 -19.58 -2.22 -18.48
N SER A 64 -18.71 -3.23 -18.41
CA SER A 64 -18.66 -4.31 -19.39
C SER A 64 -19.95 -5.14 -19.39
N PHE A 65 -20.46 -5.47 -18.20
CA PHE A 65 -21.69 -6.25 -18.05
C PHE A 65 -22.92 -5.47 -18.50
N ASP A 66 -23.02 -4.19 -18.23
CA ASP A 66 -24.13 -3.34 -18.67
C ASP A 66 -24.15 -3.20 -20.18
N ILE A 67 -23.00 -2.93 -20.82
CA ILE A 67 -22.87 -2.92 -22.27
C ILE A 67 -23.27 -4.26 -22.88
N ALA A 68 -22.84 -5.38 -22.28
CA ALA A 68 -23.16 -6.72 -22.77
C ALA A 68 -24.66 -7.02 -22.69
N ARG A 69 -25.34 -6.62 -21.59
CA ARG A 69 -26.78 -6.78 -21.41
C ARG A 69 -27.59 -5.93 -22.38
N GLU A 70 -27.21 -4.66 -22.57
CA GLU A 70 -27.95 -3.72 -23.39
C GLU A 70 -27.71 -3.90 -24.89
N LYS A 71 -26.45 -4.16 -25.30
CA LYS A 71 -25.99 -4.06 -26.69
C LYS A 71 -25.35 -5.34 -27.24
N GLY A 72 -25.26 -6.36 -26.39
CA GLY A 72 -24.61 -7.65 -26.71
C GLY A 72 -23.09 -7.65 -26.55
N PRO A 73 -22.48 -8.85 -26.41
CA PRO A 73 -21.07 -9.00 -26.02
C PRO A 73 -20.07 -8.39 -27.04
N LYS A 74 -20.42 -8.35 -28.32
CA LYS A 74 -19.54 -7.74 -29.35
C LYS A 74 -19.34 -6.22 -29.17
N ARG A 75 -20.18 -5.56 -28.39
CA ARG A 75 -20.10 -4.11 -28.11
C ARG A 75 -19.26 -3.76 -26.89
N VAL A 76 -18.88 -4.72 -26.08
CA VAL A 76 -17.98 -4.51 -24.92
C VAL A 76 -16.62 -3.97 -25.36
N GLY A 77 -16.15 -4.40 -26.52
CA GLY A 77 -14.86 -3.97 -27.09
C GLY A 77 -13.67 -4.78 -26.59
N PRO A 78 -12.50 -4.63 -27.24
CA PRO A 78 -11.35 -5.53 -27.04
C PRO A 78 -10.45 -5.15 -25.85
N PHE A 79 -10.73 -4.05 -25.14
CA PHE A 79 -9.82 -3.50 -24.12
C PHE A 79 -10.21 -3.85 -22.68
N MET A 80 -11.39 -4.44 -22.45
CA MET A 80 -11.91 -4.64 -21.10
C MET A 80 -11.20 -5.76 -20.34
N VAL A 81 -10.71 -6.81 -21.04
CA VAL A 81 -9.93 -7.86 -20.37
C VAL A 81 -8.67 -7.28 -19.70
N PRO A 82 -7.78 -6.54 -20.40
CA PRO A 82 -6.66 -5.87 -19.73
C PRO A 82 -7.04 -4.92 -18.60
N ARG A 83 -8.19 -4.23 -18.69
CA ARG A 83 -8.66 -3.33 -17.64
C ARG A 83 -9.11 -4.04 -16.37
N CYS A 84 -9.71 -5.22 -16.52
CA CYS A 84 -10.41 -5.92 -15.44
C CYS A 84 -9.64 -7.10 -14.85
N MET A 85 -8.61 -7.62 -15.53
CA MET A 85 -7.83 -8.75 -15.00
C MET A 85 -7.07 -8.38 -13.74
N SER A 86 -6.92 -9.31 -12.79
CA SER A 86 -6.19 -9.10 -11.52
C SER A 86 -4.72 -8.72 -11.73
N SER A 87 -4.14 -9.05 -12.89
CA SER A 87 -2.77 -8.69 -13.28
C SER A 87 -2.68 -7.40 -14.10
N SER A 88 -3.74 -6.60 -14.17
CA SER A 88 -3.79 -5.35 -14.95
C SER A 88 -2.62 -4.42 -14.65
N VAL A 89 -2.32 -4.21 -13.38
CA VAL A 89 -1.26 -3.30 -12.91
C VAL A 89 0.10 -3.71 -13.48
N SER A 90 0.54 -4.94 -13.22
CA SER A 90 1.85 -5.40 -13.69
C SER A 90 1.94 -5.51 -15.21
N ALA A 91 0.86 -5.94 -15.88
CA ALA A 91 0.82 -6.08 -17.34
C ALA A 91 0.93 -4.71 -18.04
N CYS A 92 0.18 -3.71 -17.58
CA CYS A 92 0.23 -2.36 -18.15
C CYS A 92 1.60 -1.71 -17.95
N ILE A 93 2.16 -1.77 -16.74
CA ILE A 93 3.48 -1.20 -16.43
C ILE A 93 4.57 -1.91 -17.23
N ALA A 94 4.59 -3.24 -17.22
CA ALA A 94 5.61 -4.02 -17.93
C ALA A 94 5.64 -3.71 -19.42
N THR A 95 4.47 -3.57 -20.05
CA THR A 95 4.35 -3.21 -21.46
C THR A 95 4.79 -1.77 -21.72
N PHE A 96 4.37 -0.84 -20.85
CA PHE A 96 4.67 0.59 -21.01
C PHE A 96 6.17 0.86 -20.91
N PHE A 97 6.84 0.29 -19.91
CA PHE A 97 8.26 0.51 -19.63
C PHE A 97 9.18 -0.57 -20.23
N LYS A 98 8.63 -1.53 -20.98
CA LYS A 98 9.37 -2.61 -21.62
C LYS A 98 10.20 -3.44 -20.64
N ILE A 99 9.64 -3.75 -19.48
CA ILE A 99 10.29 -4.59 -18.46
C ILE A 99 10.56 -5.98 -19.04
N LYS A 100 11.76 -6.51 -18.83
CA LYS A 100 12.22 -7.79 -19.40
C LYS A 100 12.56 -8.86 -18.35
N GLY A 101 12.70 -8.47 -17.09
CA GLY A 101 12.93 -9.40 -15.98
C GLY A 101 11.65 -10.06 -15.48
N VAL A 102 11.70 -10.60 -14.29
CA VAL A 102 10.54 -11.20 -13.61
C VAL A 102 9.37 -10.23 -13.58
N ASN A 103 8.18 -10.68 -13.99
CA ASN A 103 6.97 -9.87 -13.98
C ASN A 103 5.74 -10.70 -13.60
N PHE A 104 5.10 -10.36 -12.49
CA PHE A 104 3.80 -10.89 -12.08
C PHE A 104 3.09 -9.95 -11.08
N SER A 105 1.79 -10.14 -10.91
CA SER A 105 1.00 -9.44 -9.90
C SER A 105 0.79 -10.29 -8.66
N ILE A 106 0.74 -9.60 -7.52
CA ILE A 106 0.18 -10.13 -6.28
C ILE A 106 -1.15 -9.40 -6.04
N THR A 107 -2.15 -10.15 -5.59
CA THR A 107 -3.44 -9.60 -5.13
C THR A 107 -3.73 -10.24 -3.78
N SER A 108 -3.61 -9.45 -2.72
CA SER A 108 -3.79 -9.87 -1.33
C SER A 108 -4.44 -8.75 -0.50
N ALA A 109 -5.53 -8.18 -1.04
CA ALA A 109 -6.27 -7.08 -0.44
C ALA A 109 -5.34 -5.94 0.02
N CYS A 110 -5.50 -5.47 1.26
CA CYS A 110 -4.72 -4.34 1.81
C CYS A 110 -3.22 -4.64 1.94
N SER A 111 -2.80 -5.91 1.91
CA SER A 111 -1.39 -6.31 2.01
C SER A 111 -0.66 -6.37 0.66
N THR A 112 -1.37 -6.17 -0.45
CA THR A 112 -0.87 -6.37 -1.81
C THR A 112 0.50 -5.76 -2.06
N SER A 113 0.64 -4.46 -1.92
CA SER A 113 1.90 -3.77 -2.25
C SER A 113 3.01 -4.01 -1.22
N ALA A 114 2.67 -4.29 0.04
CA ALA A 114 3.65 -4.73 1.04
C ALA A 114 4.23 -6.12 0.67
N HIS A 115 3.38 -7.05 0.23
CA HIS A 115 3.84 -8.34 -0.31
C HIS A 115 4.68 -8.17 -1.57
N CYS A 116 4.31 -7.25 -2.47
CA CYS A 116 5.13 -6.94 -3.66
C CYS A 116 6.54 -6.49 -3.26
N ILE A 117 6.67 -5.65 -2.22
CA ILE A 117 7.97 -5.20 -1.71
C ILE A 117 8.77 -6.38 -1.14
N GLY A 118 8.17 -7.20 -0.28
CA GLY A 118 8.84 -8.34 0.34
C GLY A 118 9.32 -9.37 -0.68
N ILE A 119 8.45 -9.78 -1.59
CA ILE A 119 8.79 -10.74 -2.66
C ILE A 119 9.79 -10.13 -3.65
N GLY A 120 9.70 -8.82 -3.94
CA GLY A 120 10.70 -8.10 -4.73
C GLY A 120 12.09 -8.15 -4.10
N ALA A 121 12.18 -7.94 -2.79
CA ALA A 121 13.43 -8.07 -2.04
C ALA A 121 13.99 -9.50 -2.10
N ASP A 122 13.14 -10.53 -2.04
CA ASP A 122 13.57 -11.92 -2.19
C ASP A 122 14.13 -12.21 -3.59
N GLN A 123 13.57 -11.64 -4.67
CA GLN A 123 14.12 -11.80 -6.02
C GLN A 123 15.56 -11.27 -6.12
N ILE A 124 15.84 -10.17 -5.44
CA ILE A 124 17.20 -9.59 -5.37
C ILE A 124 18.09 -10.45 -4.48
N LYS A 125 17.63 -10.80 -3.30
CA LYS A 125 18.37 -11.61 -2.32
C LYS A 125 18.84 -12.96 -2.88
N TYR A 126 18.01 -13.60 -3.70
CA TYR A 126 18.34 -14.87 -4.36
C TYR A 126 19.10 -14.71 -5.68
N GLY A 127 19.48 -13.48 -6.08
CA GLY A 127 20.26 -13.21 -7.29
C GLY A 127 19.47 -13.34 -8.59
N ASN A 128 18.14 -13.47 -8.53
CA ASN A 128 17.29 -13.56 -9.70
C ASN A 128 17.25 -12.24 -10.47
N GLN A 129 17.20 -11.12 -9.75
CA GLN A 129 17.14 -9.76 -10.28
C GLN A 129 18.18 -8.88 -9.55
N ASN A 130 18.66 -7.83 -10.24
CA ASN A 130 19.47 -6.76 -9.63
C ASN A 130 18.59 -5.59 -9.21
N ILE A 131 17.51 -5.35 -9.94
CA ILE A 131 16.54 -4.28 -9.71
C ILE A 131 15.14 -4.88 -9.75
N VAL A 132 14.27 -4.48 -8.83
CA VAL A 132 12.84 -4.82 -8.87
C VAL A 132 12.03 -3.56 -8.57
N PHE A 133 11.15 -3.20 -9.47
CA PHE A 133 10.09 -2.24 -9.18
C PHE A 133 8.99 -2.95 -8.40
N ALA A 134 8.67 -2.45 -7.21
CA ALA A 134 7.72 -3.07 -6.31
C ALA A 134 6.68 -2.07 -5.80
N GLY A 135 5.41 -2.42 -5.92
CA GLY A 135 4.34 -1.51 -5.49
C GLY A 135 2.97 -1.91 -5.97
N GLY A 136 2.16 -0.91 -6.28
CA GLY A 136 0.81 -1.14 -6.77
C GLY A 136 -0.04 0.12 -6.87
N GLY A 137 -1.28 -0.08 -7.28
CA GLY A 137 -2.28 0.97 -7.39
C GLY A 137 -3.68 0.46 -7.12
N GLU A 138 -4.53 1.36 -6.71
CA GLU A 138 -5.93 1.07 -6.44
C GLU A 138 -6.82 2.17 -7.00
N GLU A 139 -7.92 1.78 -7.62
CA GLU A 139 -8.93 2.73 -8.03
C GLU A 139 -9.83 3.14 -6.85
N LEU A 140 -10.41 4.33 -6.94
CA LEU A 140 -11.45 4.78 -6.02
C LEU A 140 -12.74 4.97 -6.82
N ASP A 141 -13.69 4.09 -6.58
CA ASP A 141 -14.99 4.12 -7.23
C ASP A 141 -16.08 3.56 -6.30
N TRP A 142 -17.31 4.03 -6.47
CA TRP A 142 -18.44 3.59 -5.65
C TRP A 142 -18.73 2.09 -5.80
N THR A 143 -18.41 1.49 -6.95
CA THR A 143 -18.64 0.06 -7.22
C THR A 143 -17.81 -0.86 -6.32
N LEU A 144 -16.65 -0.39 -5.84
CA LEU A 144 -15.86 -1.07 -4.84
C LEU A 144 -16.29 -0.66 -3.42
N SER A 145 -16.54 0.64 -3.22
CA SER A 145 -16.92 1.19 -1.91
C SER A 145 -18.20 0.53 -1.37
N VAL A 146 -19.21 0.31 -2.20
CA VAL A 146 -20.48 -0.30 -1.79
C VAL A 146 -20.30 -1.71 -1.21
N LEU A 147 -19.29 -2.47 -1.60
CA LEU A 147 -19.01 -3.80 -1.08
C LEU A 147 -18.51 -3.74 0.38
N PHE A 148 -17.67 -2.76 0.68
CA PHE A 148 -17.16 -2.52 2.04
C PHE A 148 -18.21 -1.85 2.93
N ASP A 149 -19.03 -0.98 2.37
CA ASP A 149 -20.16 -0.38 3.08
C ASP A 149 -21.19 -1.44 3.49
N ALA A 150 -21.55 -2.34 2.58
CA ALA A 150 -22.43 -3.47 2.87
C ALA A 150 -21.87 -4.42 3.94
N MET A 151 -20.56 -4.50 4.10
CA MET A 151 -19.88 -5.25 5.15
C MET A 151 -19.88 -4.50 6.50
N GLY A 152 -20.26 -3.22 6.53
CA GLY A 152 -20.19 -2.38 7.72
C GLY A 152 -18.77 -1.99 8.14
N ALA A 153 -17.83 -2.00 7.20
CA ALA A 153 -16.42 -1.72 7.47
C ALA A 153 -16.04 -0.24 7.27
N MET A 154 -16.89 0.54 6.58
CA MET A 154 -16.63 1.95 6.30
C MET A 154 -17.22 2.88 7.36
N SER A 155 -16.55 4.01 7.58
CA SER A 155 -17.08 5.09 8.41
C SER A 155 -18.35 5.68 7.79
N SER A 156 -19.38 5.87 8.60
CA SER A 156 -20.67 6.43 8.18
C SER A 156 -21.17 7.56 9.06
N LYS A 157 -20.68 7.67 10.31
CA LYS A 157 -21.10 8.72 11.26
C LYS A 157 -20.65 10.12 10.85
N TYR A 158 -19.61 10.21 10.02
CA TYR A 158 -18.95 11.47 9.68
C TYR A 158 -19.22 11.93 8.25
N ASN A 159 -20.31 11.48 7.60
CA ASN A 159 -20.63 11.86 6.22
C ASN A 159 -20.81 13.39 6.04
N GLU A 160 -21.29 14.08 7.08
CA GLU A 160 -21.43 15.55 7.05
C GLU A 160 -20.15 16.31 7.44
N THR A 161 -19.14 15.59 7.97
CA THR A 161 -17.83 16.11 8.38
C THR A 161 -16.71 15.16 7.97
N PRO A 162 -16.55 14.91 6.66
CA PRO A 162 -15.70 13.82 6.16
C PRO A 162 -14.22 13.96 6.52
N GLU A 163 -13.75 15.18 6.80
CA GLU A 163 -12.39 15.46 7.29
C GLU A 163 -12.10 14.86 8.67
N LEU A 164 -13.15 14.54 9.45
CA LEU A 164 -13.05 13.92 10.78
C LEU A 164 -13.24 12.40 10.76
N ALA A 165 -13.57 11.81 9.59
CA ALA A 165 -13.99 10.42 9.50
C ALA A 165 -12.85 9.42 9.74
N SER A 166 -11.66 9.64 9.13
CA SER A 166 -10.50 8.80 9.37
C SER A 166 -9.82 9.19 10.68
N ARG A 167 -10.03 8.36 11.72
CA ARG A 167 -9.61 8.64 13.09
C ARG A 167 -9.07 7.40 13.81
N PRO A 168 -8.00 6.76 13.26
CA PRO A 168 -7.41 5.60 13.91
C PRO A 168 -7.09 5.87 15.36
N TYR A 169 -7.43 4.90 16.22
CA TYR A 169 -7.18 4.92 17.68
C TYR A 169 -8.06 5.87 18.52
N ASP A 170 -8.88 6.71 17.90
CA ASP A 170 -9.86 7.52 18.62
C ASP A 170 -11.01 6.65 19.15
N LEU A 171 -11.57 7.01 20.31
CA LEU A 171 -12.69 6.29 20.95
C LEU A 171 -13.93 6.20 20.03
N ASP A 172 -14.19 7.27 19.28
CA ASP A 172 -15.39 7.40 18.44
C ASP A 172 -15.18 6.90 17.00
N ARG A 173 -14.09 6.16 16.71
CA ARG A 173 -13.84 5.56 15.38
C ARG A 173 -14.94 4.56 15.02
N ASP A 174 -15.35 4.57 13.76
CA ASP A 174 -16.51 3.79 13.30
C ASP A 174 -16.30 3.03 12.00
N GLY A 175 -15.09 3.04 11.47
CA GLY A 175 -14.76 2.38 10.21
C GLY A 175 -13.70 3.14 9.41
N PHE A 176 -13.23 2.56 8.32
CA PHE A 176 -12.22 3.20 7.49
C PHE A 176 -12.80 4.15 6.43
N VAL A 177 -11.98 5.06 5.96
CA VAL A 177 -12.27 5.91 4.80
C VAL A 177 -11.51 5.35 3.60
N ILE A 178 -12.23 4.89 2.58
CA ILE A 178 -11.61 4.33 1.37
C ILE A 178 -10.92 5.43 0.56
N ALA A 179 -9.77 5.11 -0.01
CA ALA A 179 -9.00 5.98 -0.89
C ALA A 179 -8.47 5.19 -2.10
N GLY A 180 -7.89 5.89 -3.04
CA GLY A 180 -7.21 5.32 -4.20
C GLY A 180 -5.84 5.95 -4.41
N GLY A 181 -5.16 5.52 -5.45
CA GLY A 181 -3.85 6.05 -5.82
C GLY A 181 -2.87 4.97 -6.24
N GLY A 182 -1.60 5.30 -6.25
CA GLY A 182 -0.52 4.37 -6.57
C GLY A 182 0.77 4.72 -5.84
N GLY A 183 1.69 3.78 -5.83
CA GLY A 183 3.05 3.95 -5.32
C GLY A 183 3.97 2.91 -5.95
N MET A 184 5.25 3.26 -6.08
CA MET A 184 6.28 2.38 -6.62
C MET A 184 7.60 2.65 -5.92
N LEU A 185 8.23 1.59 -5.43
CA LEU A 185 9.61 1.61 -4.94
C LEU A 185 10.53 0.97 -5.96
N VAL A 186 11.76 1.48 -6.03
CA VAL A 186 12.87 0.83 -6.71
C VAL A 186 13.67 0.08 -5.66
N LEU A 187 13.61 -1.23 -5.68
CA LEU A 187 14.46 -2.11 -4.90
C LEU A 187 15.68 -2.45 -5.74
N GLU A 188 16.87 -2.39 -5.15
CA GLU A 188 18.11 -2.59 -5.87
C GLU A 188 19.12 -3.32 -4.99
N GLU A 189 19.91 -4.18 -5.59
CA GLU A 189 21.02 -4.85 -4.91
C GLU A 189 22.02 -3.79 -4.43
N LEU A 190 22.50 -3.94 -3.19
CA LEU A 190 23.23 -2.89 -2.48
C LEU A 190 24.52 -2.46 -3.19
N GLU A 191 25.33 -3.41 -3.63
CA GLU A 191 26.59 -3.08 -4.31
C GLU A 191 26.36 -2.53 -5.72
N HIS A 192 25.31 -2.99 -6.40
CA HIS A 192 24.86 -2.41 -7.68
C HIS A 192 24.46 -0.94 -7.50
N ALA A 193 23.65 -0.63 -6.48
CA ALA A 193 23.24 0.73 -6.16
C ALA A 193 24.42 1.65 -5.82
N LYS A 194 25.35 1.16 -4.99
CA LYS A 194 26.58 1.89 -4.64
C LYS A 194 27.47 2.15 -5.86
N ALA A 195 27.64 1.14 -6.72
CA ALA A 195 28.52 1.23 -7.90
C ALA A 195 28.08 2.33 -8.88
N ARG A 196 26.76 2.58 -9.00
CA ARG A 196 26.23 3.67 -9.84
C ARG A 196 26.00 4.98 -9.07
N GLY A 197 26.36 5.06 -7.77
CA GLY A 197 26.17 6.25 -6.95
C GLY A 197 24.70 6.60 -6.66
N ALA A 198 23.84 5.59 -6.57
CA ALA A 198 22.42 5.80 -6.31
C ALA A 198 22.18 6.43 -4.93
N LYS A 199 21.14 7.28 -4.84
CA LYS A 199 20.65 7.74 -3.55
C LYS A 199 19.90 6.57 -2.87
N ILE A 200 20.43 6.09 -1.75
CA ILE A 200 19.81 5.03 -0.95
C ILE A 200 18.96 5.69 0.15
N TYR A 201 17.67 5.40 0.17
CA TYR A 201 16.73 5.91 1.18
C TYR A 201 16.68 5.05 2.43
N GLY A 202 16.92 3.77 2.31
CA GLY A 202 16.94 2.79 3.39
C GLY A 202 17.26 1.39 2.88
N GLU A 203 17.39 0.45 3.80
CA GLU A 203 17.64 -0.96 3.51
C GLU A 203 16.50 -1.82 4.04
N ILE A 204 16.03 -2.79 3.25
CA ILE A 204 15.07 -3.79 3.71
C ILE A 204 15.83 -4.90 4.42
N VAL A 205 15.76 -4.92 5.74
CA VAL A 205 16.47 -5.89 6.57
C VAL A 205 15.62 -7.10 6.95
N GLY A 206 14.30 -7.00 6.80
CA GLY A 206 13.39 -8.11 7.07
C GLY A 206 11.99 -7.87 6.55
N HIS A 207 11.32 -8.94 6.19
CA HIS A 207 9.91 -8.96 5.87
C HIS A 207 9.30 -10.31 6.25
N CYS A 208 8.00 -10.35 6.41
CA CYS A 208 7.22 -11.57 6.59
C CYS A 208 5.86 -11.42 5.95
N ALA A 209 5.35 -12.52 5.42
CA ALA A 209 3.97 -12.69 5.01
C ALA A 209 3.49 -14.05 5.52
N ASN A 210 2.34 -14.06 6.19
CA ASN A 210 1.73 -15.28 6.71
C ASN A 210 0.21 -15.20 6.59
N SER A 211 -0.47 -16.28 6.99
CA SER A 211 -1.93 -16.32 7.14
C SER A 211 -2.29 -16.35 8.62
N ASP A 212 -3.29 -15.58 9.03
CA ASP A 212 -3.87 -15.67 10.37
C ASP A 212 -4.60 -17.04 10.55
N GLY A 213 -5.27 -17.51 9.50
CA GLY A 213 -5.94 -18.81 9.48
C GLY A 213 -7.11 -18.93 10.48
N HIS A 214 -7.63 -17.81 10.96
CA HIS A 214 -8.65 -17.75 12.01
C HIS A 214 -10.05 -17.54 11.43
N ASP A 215 -10.30 -16.39 10.84
CA ASP A 215 -11.59 -16.00 10.30
C ASP A 215 -11.43 -15.26 8.97
N MET A 216 -12.51 -15.18 8.16
CA MET A 216 -12.43 -14.55 6.84
C MET A 216 -12.29 -13.02 6.93
N VAL A 217 -12.79 -12.40 7.99
CA VAL A 217 -12.88 -10.96 8.16
C VAL A 217 -12.25 -10.47 9.46
N ALA A 218 -12.50 -11.16 10.58
CA ALA A 218 -12.08 -10.75 11.91
C ALA A 218 -10.65 -11.23 12.22
N PRO A 219 -9.67 -10.31 12.47
CA PRO A 219 -8.32 -10.71 12.84
C PRO A 219 -8.27 -11.27 14.27
N SER A 220 -7.49 -12.35 14.47
CA SER A 220 -7.23 -12.89 15.81
C SER A 220 -6.15 -12.11 16.58
N GLY A 221 -5.28 -11.41 15.86
CA GLY A 221 -4.05 -10.80 16.38
C GLY A 221 -2.85 -11.75 16.42
N GLU A 222 -3.05 -13.07 16.48
CA GLU A 222 -1.96 -14.06 16.53
C GLU A 222 -1.11 -14.05 15.25
N GLY A 223 -1.76 -14.00 14.10
CA GLY A 223 -1.07 -13.91 12.82
C GLY A 223 -0.20 -12.64 12.72
N ALA A 224 -0.67 -11.51 13.23
CA ALA A 224 0.09 -10.26 13.28
C ALA A 224 1.32 -10.37 14.21
N ILE A 225 1.16 -10.99 15.40
CA ILE A 225 2.27 -11.26 16.33
C ILE A 225 3.35 -12.09 15.64
N ARG A 226 2.97 -13.21 15.05
CA ARG A 226 3.88 -14.13 14.37
C ARG A 226 4.57 -13.48 13.17
N CYS A 227 3.84 -12.65 12.40
CA CYS A 227 4.40 -11.91 11.28
C CYS A 227 5.47 -10.92 11.73
N MET A 228 5.18 -10.09 12.74
CA MET A 228 6.14 -9.15 13.32
C MET A 228 7.35 -9.84 13.91
N GLN A 229 7.16 -10.92 14.66
CA GLN A 229 8.27 -11.70 15.23
C GLN A 229 9.21 -12.27 14.16
N GLN A 230 8.64 -12.82 13.06
CA GLN A 230 9.42 -13.36 11.95
C GLN A 230 10.17 -12.27 11.17
N ALA A 231 9.57 -11.11 10.97
CA ALA A 231 10.23 -9.97 10.35
C ALA A 231 11.39 -9.47 11.22
N LEU A 232 11.17 -9.33 12.54
CA LEU A 232 12.17 -8.89 13.51
C LEU A 232 13.30 -9.90 13.70
N ALA A 233 13.07 -11.21 13.52
CA ALA A 233 14.11 -12.23 13.61
C ALA A 233 15.21 -12.10 12.54
N LYS A 234 15.00 -11.25 11.54
CA LYS A 234 15.99 -10.96 10.48
C LYS A 234 16.96 -9.84 10.83
N THR A 235 16.74 -9.12 11.93
CA THR A 235 17.57 -7.98 12.35
C THR A 235 17.71 -7.92 13.86
N ASN A 236 18.84 -7.40 14.34
CA ASN A 236 19.07 -7.08 15.75
C ASN A 236 18.83 -5.58 16.04
N GLN A 237 18.39 -4.81 15.08
CA GLN A 237 18.15 -3.38 15.25
C GLN A 237 16.91 -3.12 16.10
N LYS A 238 16.97 -2.04 16.89
CA LYS A 238 15.80 -1.52 17.61
C LYS A 238 14.84 -0.92 16.62
N VAL A 239 13.54 -1.19 16.81
CA VAL A 239 12.48 -0.54 16.03
C VAL A 239 12.13 0.78 16.70
N ASP A 240 12.35 1.89 16.03
CA ASP A 240 12.03 3.23 16.53
C ASP A 240 10.58 3.64 16.24
N TYR A 241 10.06 3.19 15.08
CA TYR A 241 8.76 3.60 14.58
C TYR A 241 8.03 2.46 13.85
N ILE A 242 6.71 2.41 14.02
CA ILE A 242 5.78 1.58 13.27
C ILE A 242 4.76 2.48 12.57
N ASN A 243 4.71 2.42 11.23
CA ASN A 243 3.57 2.92 10.48
C ASN A 243 2.53 1.80 10.45
N ALA A 244 1.53 1.92 11.29
CA ALA A 244 0.57 0.86 11.55
C ALA A 244 -0.47 0.71 10.42
N HIS A 245 -1.12 -0.44 10.38
CA HIS A 245 -2.30 -0.61 9.53
C HIS A 245 -3.41 0.34 9.95
N GLY A 246 -3.76 0.43 11.24
CA GLY A 246 -4.58 1.45 11.88
C GLY A 246 -5.63 2.07 10.95
N THR A 247 -6.71 1.31 10.68
CA THR A 247 -7.71 1.68 9.66
C THR A 247 -8.87 2.51 10.19
N SER A 248 -8.85 2.87 11.48
CA SER A 248 -10.01 3.52 12.15
C SER A 248 -11.20 2.57 12.37
N THR A 249 -10.92 1.26 12.41
CA THR A 249 -11.95 0.26 12.74
C THR A 249 -11.92 -0.09 14.21
N PRO A 250 -13.07 -0.22 14.89
CA PRO A 250 -13.12 -0.49 16.33
C PRO A 250 -12.32 -1.72 16.75
N VAL A 251 -12.47 -2.83 16.05
CA VAL A 251 -11.82 -4.11 16.37
C VAL A 251 -10.39 -4.16 15.83
N GLY A 252 -10.18 -3.74 14.57
CA GLY A 252 -8.89 -3.89 13.88
C GLY A 252 -7.76 -3.14 14.57
N ASP A 253 -8.00 -1.88 14.93
CA ASP A 253 -7.01 -1.03 15.60
C ASP A 253 -6.55 -1.61 16.94
N MET A 254 -7.51 -2.17 17.74
CA MET A 254 -7.20 -2.79 19.02
C MET A 254 -6.41 -4.08 18.89
N GLN A 255 -6.77 -4.93 17.93
CA GLN A 255 -6.05 -6.19 17.70
C GLN A 255 -4.60 -5.94 17.27
N GLU A 256 -4.37 -4.94 16.41
CA GLU A 256 -3.03 -4.56 16.00
C GLU A 256 -2.20 -4.02 17.17
N LEU A 257 -2.76 -3.12 17.99
CA LEU A 257 -2.07 -2.59 19.16
C LEU A 257 -1.73 -3.67 20.18
N ASN A 258 -2.65 -4.60 20.45
CA ASN A 258 -2.40 -5.72 21.34
C ASN A 258 -1.30 -6.65 20.80
N ALA A 259 -1.27 -6.86 19.49
CA ALA A 259 -0.19 -7.61 18.83
C ALA A 259 1.17 -6.90 18.99
N VAL A 260 1.23 -5.58 18.81
CA VAL A 260 2.46 -4.81 19.06
C VAL A 260 2.90 -4.90 20.52
N ARG A 261 1.98 -4.75 21.49
CA ARG A 261 2.27 -4.93 22.92
C ARG A 261 2.93 -6.28 23.19
N GLU A 262 2.31 -7.35 22.68
CA GLU A 262 2.80 -8.71 22.90
C GLU A 262 4.21 -8.93 22.31
N VAL A 263 4.48 -8.41 21.13
CA VAL A 263 5.79 -8.54 20.46
C VAL A 263 6.90 -7.78 21.19
N PHE A 264 6.58 -6.67 21.84
CA PHE A 264 7.58 -5.80 22.47
C PHE A 264 7.60 -5.88 24.01
N LYS A 265 6.72 -6.65 24.66
CA LYS A 265 6.59 -6.74 26.13
C LYS A 265 7.90 -7.04 26.86
N ASP A 266 8.72 -7.93 26.28
CA ASP A 266 9.97 -8.39 26.91
C ASP A 266 11.21 -7.66 26.36
N LYS A 267 11.04 -6.65 25.49
CA LYS A 267 12.15 -5.93 24.87
C LYS A 267 12.63 -4.70 25.65
N GLY A 268 11.92 -4.31 26.71
CA GLY A 268 12.27 -3.15 27.54
C GLY A 268 12.04 -1.80 26.87
N TYR A 269 11.35 -1.77 25.70
CA TYR A 269 10.92 -0.56 25.01
C TYR A 269 9.69 -0.83 24.15
N LEU A 270 8.96 0.23 23.82
CA LEU A 270 7.91 0.23 22.81
C LEU A 270 8.31 1.18 21.67
N PRO A 271 8.13 0.80 20.41
CA PRO A 271 8.32 1.71 19.28
C PRO A 271 7.23 2.79 19.28
N ARG A 272 7.53 3.96 18.72
CA ARG A 272 6.50 4.93 18.37
C ARG A 272 5.61 4.35 17.30
N LEU A 273 4.30 4.61 17.40
CA LEU A 273 3.32 4.05 16.47
C LEU A 273 2.33 5.13 16.06
N THR A 274 2.10 5.27 14.76
CA THR A 274 1.04 6.12 14.20
C THR A 274 0.43 5.47 12.97
N SER A 275 -0.75 5.93 12.56
CA SER A 275 -1.34 5.57 11.28
C SER A 275 -1.45 6.78 10.37
N THR A 276 -0.75 6.74 9.25
CA THR A 276 -0.86 7.76 8.20
C THR A 276 -2.21 7.76 7.50
N LYS A 277 -3.02 6.71 7.68
CA LYS A 277 -4.39 6.64 7.12
C LYS A 277 -5.34 7.68 7.71
N SER A 278 -5.02 8.24 8.87
CA SER A 278 -5.75 9.41 9.40
C SER A 278 -5.70 10.63 8.47
N LEU A 279 -4.65 10.72 7.63
CA LEU A 279 -4.42 11.82 6.70
C LEU A 279 -4.75 11.44 5.24
N THR A 280 -4.59 10.18 4.87
CA THR A 280 -4.66 9.72 3.48
C THR A 280 -5.88 8.88 3.16
N GLY A 281 -6.58 8.37 4.17
CA GLY A 281 -7.52 7.27 4.00
C GLY A 281 -6.80 5.95 3.70
N HIS A 282 -7.57 4.93 3.38
CA HIS A 282 -7.10 3.57 3.12
C HIS A 282 -7.16 3.23 1.63
N SER A 283 -6.03 3.25 0.95
CA SER A 283 -5.90 2.96 -0.49
C SER A 283 -5.78 1.45 -0.78
N LEU A 284 -6.32 0.60 0.08
CA LEU A 284 -6.39 -0.86 -0.10
C LEU A 284 -5.04 -1.45 -0.58
N GLY A 285 -5.01 -2.01 -1.81
CA GLY A 285 -3.81 -2.66 -2.34
C GLY A 285 -2.60 -1.74 -2.57
N ALA A 286 -2.81 -0.43 -2.71
CA ALA A 286 -1.74 0.56 -2.82
C ALA A 286 -1.18 1.02 -1.46
N THR A 287 -1.89 0.75 -0.36
CA THR A 287 -1.57 1.27 0.97
C THR A 287 -0.15 0.94 1.42
N GLY A 288 0.26 -0.33 1.32
CA GLY A 288 1.56 -0.77 1.86
C GLY A 288 2.75 -0.04 1.24
N VAL A 289 2.75 0.18 -0.08
CA VAL A 289 3.83 0.93 -0.74
C VAL A 289 3.78 2.42 -0.43
N GLN A 290 2.58 3.00 -0.30
CA GLN A 290 2.43 4.41 0.11
C GLN A 290 2.99 4.63 1.52
N GLU A 291 2.65 3.76 2.46
CA GLU A 291 3.14 3.81 3.84
C GLU A 291 4.65 3.59 3.93
N ALA A 292 5.20 2.70 3.12
CA ALA A 292 6.64 2.52 3.00
C ALA A 292 7.33 3.81 2.49
N ILE A 293 6.77 4.46 1.45
CA ILE A 293 7.28 5.74 0.94
C ILE A 293 7.21 6.83 2.01
N TYR A 294 6.08 6.97 2.72
CA TYR A 294 5.94 7.96 3.80
C TYR A 294 6.94 7.70 4.93
N THR A 295 7.14 6.44 5.31
CA THR A 295 8.10 6.06 6.35
C THR A 295 9.53 6.39 5.93
N LEU A 296 9.92 6.10 4.69
CA LEU A 296 11.23 6.48 4.14
C LEU A 296 11.43 8.00 4.13
N LEU A 297 10.40 8.77 3.75
CA LEU A 297 10.46 10.23 3.77
C LEU A 297 10.56 10.78 5.19
N MET A 298 9.80 10.25 6.14
CA MET A 298 9.88 10.61 7.56
C MET A 298 11.28 10.31 8.11
N MET A 299 11.81 9.12 7.85
CA MET A 299 13.15 8.72 8.28
C MET A 299 14.25 9.64 7.70
N ASN A 300 14.17 9.98 6.42
CA ASN A 300 15.17 10.84 5.77
C ASN A 300 15.06 12.33 6.16
N ASN A 301 13.97 12.76 6.78
CA ASN A 301 13.75 14.13 7.23
C ASN A 301 13.62 14.26 8.76
N ASN A 302 13.92 13.20 9.51
CA ASN A 302 13.96 13.18 10.97
C ASN A 302 12.66 13.65 11.65
N PHE A 303 11.50 13.22 11.15
CA PHE A 303 10.22 13.47 11.81
C PHE A 303 9.32 12.24 11.77
N ILE A 304 8.29 12.22 12.60
CA ILE A 304 7.21 11.24 12.59
C ILE A 304 5.90 12.01 12.47
N SER A 305 5.10 11.65 11.46
CA SER A 305 3.74 12.19 11.33
C SER A 305 2.85 11.66 12.46
N GLY A 306 2.11 12.53 13.12
CA GLY A 306 1.07 12.12 14.06
C GLY A 306 -0.12 11.49 13.34
N SER A 307 -0.94 10.74 14.08
CA SER A 307 -2.30 10.39 13.64
C SER A 307 -3.22 11.59 13.88
N ALA A 308 -3.96 11.98 12.86
CA ALA A 308 -4.95 13.06 12.98
C ALA A 308 -6.26 12.57 13.63
N ASN A 309 -7.10 13.52 14.04
CA ASN A 309 -8.46 13.30 14.52
C ASN A 309 -8.59 12.45 15.81
N ILE A 310 -7.54 12.34 16.62
CA ILE A 310 -7.66 11.77 17.94
C ILE A 310 -8.08 12.88 18.89
N ASN A 311 -9.37 12.92 19.22
CA ASN A 311 -9.96 13.92 20.11
C ASN A 311 -10.33 13.30 21.46
N ASN A 312 -10.69 12.02 21.47
CA ASN A 312 -11.06 11.25 22.63
C ASN A 312 -10.17 10.02 22.72
N ASP A 313 -9.31 9.97 23.73
CA ASP A 313 -8.45 8.84 23.97
C ASP A 313 -9.28 7.59 24.30
N ASP A 314 -9.10 6.52 23.58
CA ASP A 314 -9.65 5.22 23.95
C ASP A 314 -8.87 4.71 25.18
N PRO A 315 -9.52 4.46 26.33
CA PRO A 315 -8.84 4.05 27.56
C PRO A 315 -8.01 2.77 27.42
N GLU A 316 -8.40 1.90 26.49
CA GLU A 316 -7.66 0.67 26.21
C GLU A 316 -6.39 0.93 25.38
N ILE A 317 -6.32 2.05 24.68
CA ILE A 317 -5.22 2.48 23.81
C ILE A 317 -4.18 3.31 24.56
N CYS A 318 -4.60 4.09 25.55
CA CYS A 318 -3.86 5.14 26.24
C CYS A 318 -2.44 4.76 26.74
N LEU A 319 -2.14 3.49 26.92
CA LEU A 319 -0.83 3.00 27.41
C LEU A 319 0.23 2.83 26.32
N LEU A 320 -0.13 2.95 25.02
CA LEU A 320 0.79 2.70 23.91
C LEU A 320 0.98 3.88 22.98
N TYR A 321 0.07 4.83 23.02
CA TYR A 321 0.06 5.95 22.12
C TYR A 321 1.05 7.02 22.62
N THR A 322 2.21 7.10 22.00
CA THR A 322 3.11 8.24 22.10
C THR A 322 3.00 9.07 20.82
N SER A 323 1.81 9.61 20.53
CA SER A 323 1.74 10.69 19.56
C SER A 323 2.37 11.92 20.20
N PRO A 324 3.28 12.62 19.52
CA PRO A 324 3.46 14.02 19.84
C PRO A 324 2.12 14.69 19.55
N SER A 325 1.41 15.06 20.62
CA SER A 325 0.29 15.97 20.52
C SER A 325 0.76 17.20 19.73
N PRO A 326 -0.08 17.83 18.89
CA PRO A 326 0.24 19.16 18.34
C PRO A 326 0.60 20.19 19.42
N ARG A 327 0.35 19.88 20.70
CA ARG A 327 0.75 20.69 21.87
C ARG A 327 2.20 20.47 22.31
N ASP A 328 2.86 19.37 21.88
CA ASP A 328 4.26 19.06 22.23
C ASP A 328 5.26 19.62 21.21
N SER A 329 4.80 20.34 20.19
CA SER A 329 5.62 21.09 19.22
C SER A 329 5.83 22.54 19.67
N SER A 330 6.12 22.77 20.94
CA SER A 330 6.66 24.07 21.39
C SER A 330 8.19 23.99 21.36
N PRO A 331 8.89 25.04 20.85
CA PRO A 331 10.30 25.05 20.58
C PRO A 331 11.16 24.92 21.84
#